data_f8f709ce26bfa44a22de3e20b50989f3
#
_entry.id   f8f709ce26bfa44a22de3e20b50989f3
#
_cell.length_a   1.000
_cell.length_b   1.000
_cell.length_c   1.000
_cell.angle_alpha   90.00
_cell.angle_beta   90.00
_cell.angle_gamma   90.00
#
_symmetry.space_group_name_H-M   'P 1'
#
loop_
_entity.id
_entity.type
_entity.pdbx_description
1 polymer ?
#
loop_
_entity_poly.entity_id
_entity_poly.type
_entity_poly.pdbx_seq_one_letter_code
_entity_poly.pdbx_strand_id
1 'polypeptide(L)'
;QCGTADCLEALGVNIQQSPARCVELLNEVGMCFFFAQKYHTSMKYVGTIRKELGFRTVFNILGPLTNPGSPAMQLLGVYDEYLVEPLAQVLVSLGVKKGMVVYGQDKLDEISLSAPTKICEIKDGWFKTGVITPEQFGLTRCTKDDLKGGSPAENAAITRAILNGAKGPKRDAVLMNAGAALYIGGKAPDMQAGIRLAAELIDSGKALATLEKFIEVSNRPEVEA
;
A
#
# COMPACT_ATOMS: atom_id res chain seq x y z
N GLN A 1 5.39 -17.28 4.23
CA GLN A 1 4.87 -16.09 3.53
C GLN A 1 4.20 -15.22 4.56
N CYS A 2 4.38 -13.91 4.48
CA CYS A 2 3.89 -12.91 5.43
C CYS A 2 3.09 -11.86 4.65
N GLY A 3 1.85 -11.62 5.05
CA GLY A 3 1.02 -10.54 4.53
C GLY A 3 1.23 -9.23 5.29
N THR A 4 0.65 -8.14 4.77
CA THR A 4 0.70 -6.82 5.44
C THR A 4 0.13 -6.86 6.85
N ALA A 5 -0.98 -7.58 7.05
CA ALA A 5 -1.61 -7.74 8.36
C ALA A 5 -0.66 -8.38 9.37
N ASP A 6 -0.01 -9.50 8.98
CA ASP A 6 0.95 -10.21 9.84
C ASP A 6 2.15 -9.32 10.22
N CYS A 7 2.62 -8.51 9.27
CA CYS A 7 3.72 -7.56 9.51
C CYS A 7 3.30 -6.44 10.48
N LEU A 8 2.09 -5.88 10.33
CA LEU A 8 1.57 -4.85 11.24
C LEU A 8 1.40 -5.39 12.66
N GLU A 9 0.87 -6.61 12.84
CA GLU A 9 0.79 -7.26 14.14
C GLU A 9 2.18 -7.47 14.76
N ALA A 10 3.15 -7.93 13.96
CA ALA A 10 4.53 -8.10 14.42
C ALA A 10 5.22 -6.75 14.77
N LEU A 11 4.79 -5.64 14.19
CA LEU A 11 5.21 -4.29 14.57
C LEU A 11 4.56 -3.81 15.87
N GLY A 12 3.52 -4.49 16.35
CA GLY A 12 2.79 -4.15 17.55
C GLY A 12 1.47 -3.38 17.30
N VAL A 13 1.03 -3.25 16.06
CA VAL A 13 -0.25 -2.60 15.73
C VAL A 13 -1.40 -3.57 16.03
N ASN A 14 -2.41 -3.09 16.75
CA ASN A 14 -3.67 -3.82 16.84
C ASN A 14 -4.46 -3.67 15.54
N ILE A 15 -4.51 -4.72 14.72
CA ILE A 15 -5.25 -4.72 13.44
C ILE A 15 -6.74 -5.00 13.61
N GLN A 16 -7.18 -5.45 14.80
CA GLN A 16 -8.58 -5.76 15.12
C GLN A 16 -9.36 -4.49 15.50
N GLN A 17 -9.15 -3.42 14.76
CA GLN A 17 -9.75 -2.09 15.06
C GLN A 17 -11.26 -2.08 14.79
N SER A 18 -12.02 -1.48 15.69
CA SER A 18 -13.42 -1.14 15.46
C SER A 18 -13.54 0.03 14.47
N PRO A 19 -14.71 0.25 13.84
CA PRO A 19 -14.93 1.45 13.03
C PRO A 19 -14.68 2.75 13.79
N ALA A 20 -15.05 2.82 15.06
CA ALA A 20 -14.79 3.99 15.93
C ALA A 20 -13.29 4.22 16.12
N ARG A 21 -12.52 3.16 16.38
CA ARG A 21 -11.06 3.24 16.47
C ARG A 21 -10.42 3.66 15.14
N CYS A 22 -10.93 3.21 14.01
CA CYS A 22 -10.44 3.66 12.71
C CYS A 22 -10.65 5.16 12.48
N VAL A 23 -11.78 5.71 12.93
CA VAL A 23 -12.05 7.17 12.88
C VAL A 23 -11.07 7.93 13.78
N GLU A 24 -10.85 7.46 15.02
CA GLU A 24 -9.87 8.06 15.94
C GLU A 24 -8.46 8.05 15.32
N LEU A 25 -8.02 6.93 14.76
CA LEU A 25 -6.73 6.80 14.11
C LEU A 25 -6.59 7.74 12.91
N LEU A 26 -7.62 7.88 12.07
CA LEU A 26 -7.60 8.84 10.95
C LEU A 26 -7.46 10.28 11.45
N ASN A 27 -8.13 10.65 12.55
CA ASN A 27 -8.07 11.99 13.11
C ASN A 27 -6.74 12.30 13.82
N GLU A 28 -6.21 11.34 14.59
CA GLU A 28 -5.03 11.58 15.44
C GLU A 28 -3.71 11.24 14.75
N VAL A 29 -3.69 10.18 13.92
CA VAL A 29 -2.49 9.64 13.27
C VAL A 29 -2.46 9.98 11.78
N GLY A 30 -3.64 10.16 11.16
CA GLY A 30 -3.79 10.36 9.73
C GLY A 30 -3.82 9.07 8.92
N MET A 31 -3.84 7.89 9.56
CA MET A 31 -3.94 6.59 8.91
C MET A 31 -4.65 5.57 9.79
N CYS A 32 -5.26 4.56 9.15
CA CYS A 32 -5.79 3.38 9.81
C CYS A 32 -5.61 2.15 8.93
N PHE A 33 -5.87 0.97 9.47
CA PHE A 33 -5.86 -0.30 8.75
C PHE A 33 -7.25 -0.91 8.75
N PHE A 34 -7.91 -0.90 7.59
CA PHE A 34 -9.19 -1.58 7.43
C PHE A 34 -8.98 -3.08 7.23
N PHE A 35 -9.03 -3.83 8.34
CA PHE A 35 -8.85 -5.27 8.27
C PHE A 35 -10.01 -5.94 7.55
N ALA A 36 -9.74 -6.49 6.37
CA ALA A 36 -10.76 -6.98 5.44
C ALA A 36 -11.76 -7.96 6.07
N GLN A 37 -11.32 -8.83 6.99
CA GLN A 37 -12.21 -9.78 7.67
C GLN A 37 -13.27 -9.11 8.54
N LYS A 38 -13.01 -7.91 9.06
CA LYS A 38 -13.99 -7.14 9.84
C LYS A 38 -15.00 -6.38 8.97
N TYR A 39 -14.57 -5.90 7.82
CA TYR A 39 -15.40 -5.05 6.96
C TYR A 39 -16.15 -5.86 5.87
N HIS A 40 -15.63 -7.00 5.47
CA HIS A 40 -16.23 -7.87 4.46
C HIS A 40 -16.74 -9.16 5.09
N THR A 41 -17.68 -9.05 6.02
CA THR A 41 -18.20 -10.19 6.80
C THR A 41 -18.84 -11.29 5.93
N SER A 42 -19.40 -10.94 4.78
CA SER A 42 -19.93 -11.89 3.79
C SER A 42 -18.84 -12.76 3.15
N MET A 43 -17.59 -12.29 3.14
CA MET A 43 -16.46 -13.05 2.57
C MET A 43 -16.14 -14.32 3.34
N LYS A 44 -16.57 -14.44 4.60
CA LYS A 44 -16.44 -15.69 5.37
C LYS A 44 -17.18 -16.87 4.72
N TYR A 45 -18.30 -16.60 4.04
CA TYR A 45 -19.09 -17.65 3.38
C TYR A 45 -18.43 -18.19 2.11
N VAL A 46 -17.60 -17.41 1.46
CA VAL A 46 -16.89 -17.82 0.25
C VAL A 46 -15.41 -18.16 0.51
N GLY A 47 -14.92 -17.96 1.73
CA GLY A 47 -13.53 -18.17 2.11
C GLY A 47 -13.05 -19.60 1.91
N THR A 48 -13.87 -20.59 2.33
CA THR A 48 -13.60 -22.01 2.14
C THR A 48 -13.54 -22.36 0.66
N ILE A 49 -14.54 -21.93 -0.11
CA ILE A 49 -14.64 -22.18 -1.56
C ILE A 49 -13.42 -21.59 -2.28
N ARG A 50 -13.00 -20.36 -1.93
CA ARG A 50 -11.79 -19.74 -2.51
C ARG A 50 -10.52 -20.55 -2.24
N LYS A 51 -10.41 -21.10 -1.03
CA LYS A 51 -9.27 -21.94 -0.65
C LYS A 51 -9.26 -23.26 -1.41
N GLU A 52 -10.41 -23.87 -1.62
CA GLU A 52 -10.58 -25.12 -2.37
C GLU A 52 -10.29 -24.92 -3.86
N LEU A 53 -10.75 -23.81 -4.45
CA LEU A 53 -10.53 -23.49 -5.87
C LEU A 53 -9.04 -23.33 -6.21
N GLY A 54 -8.22 -22.79 -5.31
CA GLY A 54 -6.78 -22.66 -5.49
C GLY A 54 -6.31 -21.76 -6.63
N PHE A 55 -7.22 -21.11 -7.37
CA PHE A 55 -6.90 -20.15 -8.43
C PHE A 55 -7.47 -18.75 -8.13
N ARG A 56 -6.99 -17.76 -8.85
CA ARG A 56 -7.43 -16.37 -8.70
C ARG A 56 -8.83 -16.16 -9.27
N THR A 57 -9.65 -15.42 -8.54
CA THR A 57 -11.04 -15.12 -8.90
C THR A 57 -11.28 -13.60 -8.80
N VAL A 58 -12.48 -13.15 -9.14
CA VAL A 58 -12.89 -11.74 -8.95
C VAL A 58 -12.68 -11.24 -7.52
N PHE A 59 -12.77 -12.13 -6.53
CA PHE A 59 -12.53 -11.78 -5.12
C PHE A 59 -11.08 -11.30 -4.84
N ASN A 60 -10.14 -11.53 -5.75
CA ASN A 60 -8.78 -11.02 -5.61
C ASN A 60 -8.66 -9.53 -5.98
N ILE A 61 -9.65 -8.98 -6.66
CA ILE A 61 -9.68 -7.57 -7.09
C ILE A 61 -10.78 -6.76 -6.39
N LEU A 62 -11.77 -7.41 -5.78
CA LEU A 62 -12.88 -6.70 -5.13
C LEU A 62 -12.47 -5.95 -3.87
N GLY A 63 -11.52 -6.46 -3.07
CA GLY A 63 -11.13 -5.86 -1.80
C GLY A 63 -10.77 -4.37 -1.93
N PRO A 64 -9.82 -4.01 -2.79
CA PRO A 64 -9.45 -2.60 -3.01
C PRO A 64 -10.58 -1.73 -3.59
N LEU A 65 -11.54 -2.34 -4.31
CA LEU A 65 -12.66 -1.64 -4.94
C LEU A 65 -13.83 -1.40 -3.98
N THR A 66 -13.86 -2.10 -2.85
CA THR A 66 -14.92 -2.04 -1.83
C THR A 66 -14.38 -1.47 -0.52
N ASN A 67 -13.43 -0.54 -0.59
CA ASN A 67 -12.86 0.11 0.58
C ASN A 67 -13.94 0.89 1.35
N PRO A 68 -14.15 0.62 2.66
CA PRO A 68 -15.20 1.27 3.44
C PRO A 68 -15.00 2.78 3.60
N GLY A 69 -13.76 3.27 3.40
CA GLY A 69 -13.43 4.69 3.46
C GLY A 69 -13.77 5.47 2.17
N SER A 70 -14.23 4.80 1.10
CA SER A 70 -14.54 5.41 -0.20
C SER A 70 -13.49 6.47 -0.63
N PRO A 71 -12.22 6.10 -0.77
CA PRO A 71 -11.13 7.05 -0.96
C PRO A 71 -11.28 7.80 -2.28
N ALA A 72 -11.09 9.13 -2.24
CA ALA A 72 -11.02 9.96 -3.44
C ALA A 72 -9.68 9.83 -4.19
N MET A 73 -8.66 9.26 -3.54
CA MET A 73 -7.31 9.05 -4.10
C MET A 73 -6.85 7.63 -3.79
N GLN A 74 -6.27 6.94 -4.77
CA GLN A 74 -5.89 5.54 -4.58
C GLN A 74 -4.66 5.14 -5.40
N LEU A 75 -3.70 4.48 -4.76
CA LEU A 75 -2.67 3.69 -5.41
C LEU A 75 -3.09 2.22 -5.32
N LEU A 76 -3.24 1.56 -6.47
CA LEU A 76 -3.71 0.18 -6.56
C LEU A 76 -2.71 -0.67 -7.32
N GLY A 77 -2.14 -1.68 -6.67
CA GLY A 77 -1.34 -2.71 -7.31
C GLY A 77 -2.23 -3.86 -7.82
N VAL A 78 -1.90 -4.36 -9.00
CA VAL A 78 -2.59 -5.49 -9.64
C VAL A 78 -1.62 -6.61 -9.96
N TYR A 79 -2.12 -7.83 -9.98
CA TYR A 79 -1.32 -9.05 -10.17
C TYR A 79 -1.11 -9.45 -11.63
N ASP A 80 -1.75 -8.74 -12.56
CA ASP A 80 -1.62 -9.00 -14.00
C ASP A 80 -1.73 -7.69 -14.78
N GLU A 81 -0.93 -7.58 -15.84
CA GLU A 81 -0.83 -6.35 -16.63
C GLU A 81 -2.14 -5.96 -17.29
N TYR A 82 -2.92 -6.94 -17.76
CA TYR A 82 -4.21 -6.68 -18.41
C TYR A 82 -5.25 -6.01 -17.49
N LEU A 83 -5.06 -6.06 -16.16
CA LEU A 83 -5.96 -5.43 -15.19
C LEU A 83 -5.70 -3.93 -15.01
N VAL A 84 -4.56 -3.42 -15.44
CA VAL A 84 -4.14 -2.04 -15.16
C VAL A 84 -5.15 -1.02 -15.69
N GLU A 85 -5.51 -1.09 -16.95
CA GLU A 85 -6.45 -0.15 -17.57
C GLU A 85 -7.91 -0.39 -17.16
N PRO A 86 -8.43 -1.63 -17.18
CA PRO A 86 -9.80 -1.89 -16.73
C PRO A 86 -10.06 -1.45 -15.29
N LEU A 87 -9.12 -1.69 -14.36
CA LEU A 87 -9.31 -1.28 -12.98
C LEU A 87 -9.16 0.24 -12.79
N ALA A 88 -8.37 0.92 -13.60
CA ALA A 88 -8.35 2.39 -13.61
C ALA A 88 -9.72 2.96 -14.01
N GLN A 89 -10.39 2.39 -15.02
CA GLN A 89 -11.73 2.78 -15.42
C GLN A 89 -12.76 2.53 -14.30
N VAL A 90 -12.66 1.37 -13.64
CA VAL A 90 -13.53 1.05 -12.48
C VAL A 90 -13.32 2.05 -11.35
N LEU A 91 -12.07 2.38 -11.00
CA LEU A 91 -11.78 3.37 -9.96
C LEU A 91 -12.38 4.74 -10.28
N VAL A 92 -12.28 5.20 -11.52
CA VAL A 92 -12.93 6.46 -11.96
C VAL A 92 -14.44 6.36 -11.78
N SER A 93 -15.05 5.25 -12.17
CA SER A 93 -16.51 5.02 -12.01
C SER A 93 -16.92 4.98 -10.53
N LEU A 94 -16.04 4.55 -9.63
CA LEU A 94 -16.24 4.55 -8.18
C LEU A 94 -15.95 5.92 -7.52
N GLY A 95 -15.57 6.93 -8.30
CA GLY A 95 -15.40 8.30 -7.81
C GLY A 95 -13.98 8.68 -7.43
N VAL A 96 -12.98 7.84 -7.71
CA VAL A 96 -11.56 8.19 -7.51
C VAL A 96 -11.20 9.35 -8.42
N LYS A 97 -10.72 10.44 -7.83
CA LYS A 97 -10.36 11.70 -8.52
C LYS A 97 -8.91 11.69 -8.99
N LYS A 98 -8.02 11.09 -8.20
CA LYS A 98 -6.60 11.00 -8.49
C LYS A 98 -6.07 9.66 -8.02
N GLY A 99 -5.32 8.98 -8.86
CA GLY A 99 -4.84 7.65 -8.51
C GLY A 99 -3.84 7.08 -9.50
N MET A 100 -3.40 5.89 -9.22
CA MET A 100 -2.55 5.13 -10.10
C MET A 100 -2.81 3.64 -9.91
N VAL A 101 -3.04 2.93 -11.01
CA VAL A 101 -3.04 1.45 -11.03
C VAL A 101 -1.71 0.99 -11.58
N VAL A 102 -1.06 0.07 -10.87
CA VAL A 102 0.33 -0.31 -11.16
C VAL A 102 0.52 -1.83 -11.24
N TYR A 103 1.44 -2.25 -12.10
CA TYR A 103 1.87 -3.63 -12.24
C TYR A 103 3.36 -3.69 -12.54
N GLY A 104 4.14 -4.26 -11.63
CA GLY A 104 5.55 -4.59 -11.88
C GLY A 104 5.68 -5.71 -12.89
N GLN A 105 6.43 -5.50 -13.98
CA GLN A 105 6.56 -6.49 -15.07
C GLN A 105 7.29 -7.77 -14.67
N ASP A 106 7.85 -7.80 -13.48
CA ASP A 106 8.34 -8.99 -12.77
C ASP A 106 7.28 -9.71 -11.92
N LYS A 107 5.99 -9.41 -12.16
CA LYS A 107 4.81 -9.97 -11.48
C LYS A 107 4.66 -9.52 -10.03
N LEU A 108 5.03 -8.28 -9.73
CA LEU A 108 4.72 -7.61 -8.46
C LEU A 108 3.46 -6.76 -8.62
N ASP A 109 2.60 -6.81 -7.62
CA ASP A 109 1.40 -5.97 -7.48
C ASP A 109 1.73 -4.64 -6.79
N GLU A 110 2.87 -4.03 -7.19
CA GLU A 110 3.37 -2.74 -6.70
C GLU A 110 4.34 -2.11 -7.72
N ILE A 111 4.81 -0.90 -7.46
CA ILE A 111 5.87 -0.29 -8.27
C ILE A 111 7.17 -1.04 -7.97
N SER A 112 7.70 -1.73 -8.97
CA SER A 112 8.87 -2.58 -8.83
C SER A 112 10.18 -1.79 -8.89
N LEU A 113 11.13 -2.16 -8.01
CA LEU A 113 12.52 -1.73 -8.12
C LEU A 113 13.36 -2.71 -8.96
N SER A 114 12.84 -3.90 -9.25
CA SER A 114 13.58 -4.95 -9.98
C SER A 114 13.20 -5.07 -11.46
N ALA A 115 12.15 -4.35 -11.89
CA ALA A 115 11.67 -4.36 -13.28
C ALA A 115 10.99 -3.03 -13.64
N PRO A 116 10.70 -2.79 -14.94
CA PRO A 116 9.77 -1.75 -15.32
C PRO A 116 8.39 -1.98 -14.72
N THR A 117 7.63 -0.91 -14.51
CA THR A 117 6.26 -0.97 -13.99
C THR A 117 5.31 -0.35 -15.01
N LYS A 118 4.31 -1.13 -15.45
CA LYS A 118 3.16 -0.60 -16.19
C LYS A 118 2.30 0.19 -15.23
N ILE A 119 1.91 1.40 -15.62
CA ILE A 119 1.05 2.27 -14.84
C ILE A 119 -0.14 2.74 -15.66
N CYS A 120 -1.25 3.03 -14.99
CA CYS A 120 -2.34 3.84 -15.50
C CYS A 120 -2.64 4.93 -14.47
N GLU A 121 -2.26 6.16 -14.79
CA GLU A 121 -2.50 7.33 -13.96
C GLU A 121 -3.92 7.84 -14.17
N ILE A 122 -4.62 8.15 -13.08
CA ILE A 122 -5.97 8.72 -13.04
C ILE A 122 -5.86 10.16 -12.54
N LYS A 123 -6.50 11.09 -13.27
CA LYS A 123 -6.60 12.49 -12.87
C LYS A 123 -7.90 13.10 -13.37
N ASP A 124 -8.81 13.46 -12.46
CA ASP A 124 -10.06 14.16 -12.72
C ASP A 124 -10.90 13.57 -13.88
N GLY A 125 -11.07 12.24 -13.88
CA GLY A 125 -11.82 11.49 -14.90
C GLY A 125 -11.01 11.11 -16.15
N TRP A 126 -9.78 11.60 -16.29
CA TRP A 126 -8.84 11.18 -17.32
C TRP A 126 -7.91 10.09 -16.80
N PHE A 127 -7.46 9.22 -17.67
CA PHE A 127 -6.41 8.26 -17.37
C PHE A 127 -5.42 8.17 -18.51
N LYS A 128 -4.16 7.95 -18.15
CA LYS A 128 -3.02 7.83 -19.07
C LYS A 128 -2.18 6.64 -18.69
N THR A 129 -1.97 5.75 -19.64
CA THR A 129 -1.05 4.61 -19.48
C THR A 129 0.38 4.99 -19.79
N GLY A 130 1.29 4.28 -19.15
CA GLY A 130 2.72 4.45 -19.36
C GLY A 130 3.52 3.32 -18.73
N VAL A 131 4.83 3.42 -18.86
CA VAL A 131 5.79 2.55 -18.18
C VAL A 131 6.79 3.44 -17.46
N ILE A 132 7.07 3.12 -16.21
CA ILE A 132 8.12 3.78 -15.42
C ILE A 132 9.19 2.77 -15.03
N THR A 133 10.39 3.26 -14.79
CA THR A 133 11.54 2.45 -14.36
C THR A 133 12.25 3.13 -13.18
N PRO A 134 12.97 2.37 -12.33
CA PRO A 134 13.74 2.93 -11.23
C PRO A 134 14.75 4.00 -11.68
N GLU A 135 15.39 3.77 -12.82
CA GLU A 135 16.45 4.64 -13.36
C GLU A 135 15.93 6.04 -13.70
N GLN A 136 14.66 6.17 -14.11
CA GLN A 136 14.03 7.48 -14.36
C GLN A 136 14.02 8.38 -13.13
N PHE A 137 14.10 7.77 -11.95
CA PHE A 137 14.09 8.46 -10.65
C PHE A 137 15.46 8.47 -9.97
N GLY A 138 16.51 8.09 -10.69
CA GLY A 138 17.88 8.04 -10.15
C GLY A 138 18.11 6.89 -9.16
N LEU A 139 17.24 5.87 -9.16
CA LEU A 139 17.38 4.69 -8.34
C LEU A 139 18.02 3.55 -9.12
N THR A 140 18.80 2.73 -8.43
CA THR A 140 19.46 1.57 -9.04
C THR A 140 18.51 0.38 -9.03
N ARG A 141 18.30 -0.23 -10.20
CA ARG A 141 17.55 -1.48 -10.31
C ARG A 141 18.26 -2.58 -9.51
N CYS A 142 17.47 -3.31 -8.74
CA CYS A 142 17.95 -4.47 -7.99
C CYS A 142 17.46 -5.78 -8.60
N THR A 143 17.79 -6.89 -7.97
CA THR A 143 17.19 -8.19 -8.27
C THR A 143 15.93 -8.39 -7.42
N LYS A 144 15.05 -9.30 -7.84
CA LYS A 144 13.87 -9.67 -7.05
C LYS A 144 14.24 -10.32 -5.72
N ASP A 145 15.39 -10.98 -5.66
CA ASP A 145 15.90 -11.60 -4.44
C ASP A 145 16.32 -10.58 -3.38
N ASP A 146 16.79 -9.40 -3.79
CA ASP A 146 17.14 -8.31 -2.89
C ASP A 146 15.91 -7.76 -2.13
N LEU A 147 14.71 -7.96 -2.70
CA LEU A 147 13.44 -7.48 -2.14
C LEU A 147 12.74 -8.53 -1.25
N LYS A 148 13.22 -9.76 -1.23
CA LYS A 148 12.60 -10.82 -0.44
C LYS A 148 12.54 -10.46 1.04
N GLY A 149 11.35 -10.65 1.61
CA GLY A 149 11.11 -10.64 3.04
C GLY A 149 11.27 -12.04 3.64
N GLY A 150 10.82 -12.17 4.88
CA GLY A 150 10.86 -13.41 5.64
C GLY A 150 9.59 -13.66 6.45
N SER A 151 9.75 -14.13 7.66
CA SER A 151 8.68 -14.25 8.66
C SER A 151 8.11 -12.89 9.05
N PRO A 152 6.94 -12.83 9.70
CA PRO A 152 6.39 -11.56 10.22
C PRO A 152 7.39 -10.78 11.08
N ALA A 153 8.11 -11.43 11.96
CA ALA A 153 9.11 -10.81 12.83
C ALA A 153 10.29 -10.23 12.03
N GLU A 154 10.79 -10.97 11.02
CA GLU A 154 11.86 -10.48 10.15
C GLU A 154 11.39 -9.28 9.31
N ASN A 155 10.17 -9.31 8.80
CA ASN A 155 9.61 -8.19 8.03
C ASN A 155 9.37 -6.95 8.91
N ALA A 156 8.93 -7.14 10.15
CA ALA A 156 8.83 -6.06 11.13
C ALA A 156 10.20 -5.44 11.44
N ALA A 157 11.24 -6.28 11.61
CA ALA A 157 12.61 -5.79 11.81
C ALA A 157 13.14 -5.02 10.58
N ILE A 158 12.90 -5.52 9.36
CA ILE A 158 13.24 -4.82 8.11
C ILE A 158 12.52 -3.46 8.04
N THR A 159 11.21 -3.42 8.34
CA THR A 159 10.43 -2.18 8.34
C THR A 159 10.99 -1.18 9.33
N ARG A 160 11.28 -1.60 10.57
CA ARG A 160 11.90 -0.72 11.58
C ARG A 160 13.29 -0.23 11.14
N ALA A 161 14.11 -1.10 10.55
CA ALA A 161 15.43 -0.72 10.05
C ALA A 161 15.32 0.37 8.96
N ILE A 162 14.40 0.22 7.99
CA ILE A 162 14.15 1.21 6.94
C ILE A 162 13.71 2.55 7.58
N LEU A 163 12.74 2.52 8.49
CA LEU A 163 12.22 3.72 9.16
C LEU A 163 13.26 4.39 10.07
N ASN A 164 14.28 3.65 10.51
CA ASN A 164 15.47 4.18 11.20
C ASN A 164 16.59 4.63 10.23
N GLY A 165 16.31 4.69 8.94
CA GLY A 165 17.22 5.27 7.93
C GLY A 165 18.15 4.28 7.25
N ALA A 166 18.00 2.96 7.44
CA ALA A 166 18.77 1.96 6.71
C ALA A 166 18.62 2.15 5.20
N LYS A 167 19.73 2.11 4.49
CA LYS A 167 19.78 2.26 3.02
C LYS A 167 19.75 0.89 2.33
N GLY A 168 19.46 0.88 1.04
CA GLY A 168 19.52 -0.31 0.21
C GLY A 168 18.21 -0.57 -0.56
N PRO A 169 18.16 -1.67 -1.35
CA PRO A 169 17.08 -1.92 -2.30
C PRO A 169 15.67 -1.93 -1.67
N LYS A 170 15.51 -2.52 -0.49
CA LYS A 170 14.21 -2.55 0.19
C LYS A 170 13.70 -1.15 0.54
N ARG A 171 14.59 -0.24 0.97
CA ARG A 171 14.24 1.16 1.18
C ARG A 171 13.87 1.83 -0.13
N ASP A 172 14.66 1.63 -1.18
CA ASP A 172 14.42 2.27 -2.48
C ASP A 172 13.07 1.84 -3.07
N ALA A 173 12.67 0.57 -2.91
CA ALA A 173 11.33 0.10 -3.25
C ALA A 173 10.24 0.82 -2.45
N VAL A 174 10.44 1.02 -1.14
CA VAL A 174 9.53 1.81 -0.30
C VAL A 174 9.46 3.25 -0.80
N LEU A 175 10.59 3.87 -1.15
CA LEU A 175 10.61 5.26 -1.64
C LEU A 175 9.83 5.43 -2.94
N MET A 176 9.92 4.48 -3.89
CA MET A 176 9.14 4.54 -5.13
C MET A 176 7.63 4.49 -4.87
N ASN A 177 7.18 3.54 -4.06
CA ASN A 177 5.76 3.37 -3.76
C ASN A 177 5.21 4.51 -2.89
N ALA A 178 5.94 4.92 -1.85
CA ALA A 178 5.58 6.07 -1.02
C ALA A 178 5.60 7.38 -1.81
N GLY A 179 6.58 7.56 -2.71
CA GLY A 179 6.68 8.72 -3.58
C GLY A 179 5.48 8.85 -4.51
N ALA A 180 5.02 7.75 -5.10
CA ALA A 180 3.80 7.72 -5.89
C ALA A 180 2.57 8.08 -5.05
N ALA A 181 2.45 7.53 -3.83
CA ALA A 181 1.36 7.85 -2.91
C ALA A 181 1.35 9.33 -2.50
N LEU A 182 2.53 9.92 -2.22
CA LEU A 182 2.67 11.35 -1.89
C LEU A 182 2.30 12.25 -3.08
N TYR A 183 2.68 11.87 -4.30
CA TYR A 183 2.26 12.55 -5.53
C TYR A 183 0.75 12.48 -5.71
N ILE A 184 0.15 11.29 -5.63
CA ILE A 184 -1.31 11.08 -5.72
C ILE A 184 -2.02 11.90 -4.64
N GLY A 185 -1.51 11.89 -3.41
CA GLY A 185 -2.02 12.63 -2.26
C GLY A 185 -1.83 14.16 -2.34
N GLY A 186 -1.25 14.69 -3.42
CA GLY A 186 -1.04 16.13 -3.62
C GLY A 186 0.02 16.75 -2.70
N LYS A 187 0.86 15.92 -2.07
CA LYS A 187 1.96 16.38 -1.21
C LYS A 187 3.24 16.68 -1.99
N ALA A 188 3.29 16.27 -3.25
CA ALA A 188 4.39 16.52 -4.16
C ALA A 188 3.83 16.84 -5.56
N PRO A 189 4.51 17.69 -6.36
CA PRO A 189 4.05 18.08 -7.69
C PRO A 189 4.19 16.96 -8.73
N ASP A 190 5.11 16.03 -8.52
CA ASP A 190 5.39 14.88 -9.36
C ASP A 190 5.96 13.72 -8.54
N MET A 191 6.10 12.56 -9.16
CA MET A 191 6.60 11.35 -8.49
C MET A 191 8.06 11.49 -8.04
N GLN A 192 8.90 12.20 -8.81
CA GLN A 192 10.31 12.44 -8.43
C GLN A 192 10.42 13.25 -7.12
N ALA A 193 9.63 14.31 -7.00
CA ALA A 193 9.54 15.10 -5.78
C ALA A 193 8.93 14.28 -4.62
N GLY A 194 7.95 13.44 -4.92
CA GLY A 194 7.38 12.50 -3.95
C GLY A 194 8.39 11.52 -3.38
N ILE A 195 9.26 10.96 -4.22
CA ILE A 195 10.35 10.06 -3.79
C ILE A 195 11.34 10.80 -2.88
N ARG A 196 11.73 12.04 -3.23
CA ARG A 196 12.60 12.85 -2.35
C ARG A 196 11.93 13.14 -1.01
N LEU A 197 10.67 13.54 -1.02
CA LEU A 197 9.91 13.78 0.20
C LEU A 197 9.76 12.50 1.05
N ALA A 198 9.55 11.34 0.45
CA ALA A 198 9.53 10.07 1.18
C ALA A 198 10.86 9.79 1.88
N ALA A 199 11.99 10.05 1.21
CA ALA A 199 13.31 9.92 1.81
C ALA A 199 13.51 10.89 2.99
N GLU A 200 13.10 12.15 2.85
CA GLU A 200 13.16 13.16 3.92
C GLU A 200 12.31 12.77 5.14
N LEU A 201 11.10 12.23 4.92
CA LEU A 201 10.21 11.78 5.99
C LEU A 201 10.80 10.60 6.79
N ILE A 202 11.49 9.68 6.11
CA ILE A 202 12.21 8.59 6.75
C ILE A 202 13.43 9.14 7.50
N ASP A 203 14.30 9.89 6.82
CA ASP A 203 15.58 10.35 7.36
C ASP A 203 15.41 11.35 8.52
N SER A 204 14.29 12.08 8.57
CA SER A 204 13.92 12.96 9.69
C SER A 204 13.27 12.24 10.88
N GLY A 205 13.02 10.93 10.79
CA GLY A 205 12.33 10.14 11.81
C GLY A 205 10.80 10.35 11.88
N LYS A 206 10.22 11.21 11.03
CA LYS A 206 8.76 11.48 11.05
C LYS A 206 7.95 10.24 10.70
N ALA A 207 8.40 9.43 9.75
CA ALA A 207 7.72 8.19 9.38
C ALA A 207 7.75 7.17 10.53
N LEU A 208 8.87 7.04 11.24
CA LEU A 208 8.96 6.20 12.44
C LEU A 208 8.05 6.70 13.56
N ALA A 209 8.03 8.00 13.83
CA ALA A 209 7.16 8.61 14.83
C ALA A 209 5.67 8.35 14.53
N THR A 210 5.28 8.36 13.24
CA THR A 210 3.93 8.01 12.81
C THR A 210 3.61 6.55 13.11
N LEU A 211 4.54 5.61 12.87
CA LEU A 211 4.36 4.21 13.23
C LEU A 211 4.18 4.04 14.74
N GLU A 212 5.02 4.65 15.54
CA GLU A 212 4.92 4.54 17.02
C GLU A 212 3.58 5.09 17.54
N LYS A 213 3.14 6.22 17.00
CA LYS A 213 1.83 6.77 17.33
C LYS A 213 0.69 5.86 16.85
N PHE A 214 0.82 5.23 15.69
CA PHE A 214 -0.17 4.26 15.20
C PHE A 214 -0.26 3.05 16.11
N ILE A 215 0.88 2.52 16.58
CA ILE A 215 0.92 1.43 17.56
C ILE A 215 0.21 1.86 18.85
N GLU A 216 0.59 3.01 19.41
CA GLU A 216 0.01 3.54 20.65
C GLU A 216 -1.52 3.65 20.55
N VAL A 217 -2.02 4.40 19.56
CA VAL A 217 -3.46 4.68 19.43
C VAL A 217 -4.25 3.43 19.11
N SER A 218 -3.71 2.52 18.27
CA SER A 218 -4.38 1.27 17.92
C SER A 218 -4.60 0.34 19.12
N ASN A 219 -3.77 0.44 20.15
CA ASN A 219 -3.81 -0.40 21.35
C ASN A 219 -4.53 0.26 22.55
N ARG A 220 -5.03 1.49 22.41
CA ARG A 220 -5.78 2.13 23.52
C ARG A 220 -7.03 1.30 23.86
N PRO A 221 -7.41 1.21 25.13
CA PRO A 221 -8.68 0.62 25.53
C PRO A 221 -9.83 1.24 24.73
N GLU A 222 -10.78 0.42 24.29
CA GLU A 222 -12.03 0.97 23.75
C GLU A 222 -12.87 1.51 24.89
N VAL A 223 -13.31 2.76 24.78
CA VAL A 223 -14.30 3.29 25.72
C VAL A 223 -15.63 2.65 25.32
N GLU A 224 -16.19 1.82 26.20
CA GLU A 224 -17.55 1.30 26.03
C GLU A 224 -18.50 2.50 25.97
N ALA A 225 -19.24 2.60 24.85
CA ALA A 225 -20.23 3.65 24.62
C ALA A 225 -21.57 3.25 25.19
#